data_586cefbbc2c096e1698af68a1c776c5a
#
_entry.id   586cefbbc2c096e1698af68a1c776c5a
#
_cell.length_a   1.000
_cell.length_b   1.000
_cell.length_c   1.000
_cell.angle_alpha   90.00
_cell.angle_beta   90.00
_cell.angle_gamma   90.00
#
_symmetry.space_group_name_H-M   'P 1'
#
loop_
_entity.id
_entity.type
_entity.pdbx_description
1 polymer ?
#
loop_
_entity_poly.entity_id
_entity_poly.type
_entity_poly.pdbx_seq_one_letter_code
_entity_poly.pdbx_strand_id
1 'polypeptide(L)'
;MSKHINAKLGEIADRVLLPGDPLRAKYIAENFLQDAVLVNEVRNALCYTGTYKGKRVSVMGSGMGVPSIMIYATELCKEYNVQKLIRIGTGSSFCNDLKQLDIAISQATSHTSGINEYTFKGTYAPTADFDLVHTAYHKAKQLNLNVKVGNTICYDQLYRDDDEFEIKKWAEYGVIGGEMEAAGLYTVASHYGKQALCMFTIVVELLKNSDVTSGSVSTEQRERGLNDMITLALETIIED
;
A
#
# COMPACT_ATOMS: atom_id res chain seq x y z
N MET A 1 -14.85 17.12 11.45
CA MET A 1 -14.65 17.66 10.07
C MET A 1 -13.20 17.46 9.71
N SER A 2 -12.95 16.76 8.64
CA SER A 2 -11.60 16.47 8.11
C SER A 2 -10.87 17.80 7.80
N LYS A 3 -9.54 17.81 7.97
CA LYS A 3 -8.70 18.99 7.67
C LYS A 3 -7.97 18.87 6.33
N HIS A 4 -7.77 17.63 5.86
CA HIS A 4 -6.95 17.31 4.68
C HIS A 4 -7.78 16.68 3.57
N ILE A 5 -9.08 16.42 3.83
CA ILE A 5 -10.02 15.89 2.86
C ILE A 5 -11.27 16.77 2.88
N ASN A 6 -11.65 17.34 1.74
CA ASN A 6 -12.81 18.24 1.62
C ASN A 6 -14.02 17.59 0.92
N ALA A 7 -13.98 16.28 0.69
CA ALA A 7 -15.13 15.52 0.20
C ALA A 7 -16.32 15.65 1.16
N LYS A 8 -17.54 15.66 0.65
CA LYS A 8 -18.75 15.60 1.46
C LYS A 8 -18.97 14.17 2.00
N LEU A 9 -19.70 14.07 3.10
CA LEU A 9 -20.11 12.76 3.62
C LEU A 9 -20.89 11.99 2.55
N GLY A 10 -20.48 10.72 2.34
CA GLY A 10 -21.06 9.85 1.31
C GLY A 10 -20.41 9.96 -0.08
N GLU A 11 -19.56 10.95 -0.34
CA GLU A 11 -18.82 11.01 -1.61
C GLU A 11 -17.68 9.99 -1.67
N ILE A 12 -17.01 9.70 -0.54
CA ILE A 12 -15.99 8.65 -0.46
C ILE A 12 -16.68 7.28 -0.23
N ALA A 13 -16.24 6.26 -0.94
CA ALA A 13 -16.72 4.89 -0.75
C ALA A 13 -16.20 4.28 0.57
N ASP A 14 -16.86 3.22 1.05
CA ASP A 14 -16.45 2.49 2.24
C ASP A 14 -15.17 1.64 2.05
N ARG A 15 -14.66 1.57 0.81
CA ARG A 15 -13.45 0.87 0.39
C ARG A 15 -12.56 1.77 -0.44
N VAL A 16 -11.29 1.91 -0.01
CA VAL A 16 -10.36 2.90 -0.57
C VAL A 16 -9.02 2.27 -0.93
N LEU A 17 -8.57 2.47 -2.18
CA LEU A 17 -7.20 2.21 -2.58
C LEU A 17 -6.32 3.43 -2.29
N LEU A 18 -5.12 3.20 -1.77
CA LEU A 18 -4.18 4.23 -1.35
C LEU A 18 -2.83 4.11 -2.09
N PRO A 19 -2.73 4.58 -3.35
CA PRO A 19 -1.42 4.80 -3.96
C PRO A 19 -0.69 5.95 -3.25
N GLY A 20 0.65 5.90 -3.22
CA GLY A 20 1.45 7.01 -2.71
C GLY A 20 1.37 8.24 -3.60
N ASP A 21 1.40 8.04 -4.91
CA ASP A 21 1.38 9.06 -5.94
C ASP A 21 -0.06 9.50 -6.29
N PRO A 22 -0.40 10.80 -6.13
CA PRO A 22 -1.70 11.34 -6.53
C PRO A 22 -2.03 11.16 -8.03
N LEU A 23 -1.01 11.23 -8.89
CA LEU A 23 -1.21 11.00 -10.32
C LEU A 23 -1.55 9.52 -10.62
N ARG A 24 -1.05 8.58 -9.81
CA ARG A 24 -1.49 7.18 -9.88
C ARG A 24 -2.95 7.04 -9.44
N ALA A 25 -3.40 7.79 -8.43
CA ALA A 25 -4.83 7.82 -8.08
C ALA A 25 -5.70 8.29 -9.27
N LYS A 26 -5.28 9.35 -9.95
CA LYS A 26 -5.92 9.82 -11.18
C LYS A 26 -5.90 8.76 -12.29
N TYR A 27 -4.75 8.15 -12.54
CA TYR A 27 -4.61 7.10 -13.55
C TYR A 27 -5.55 5.92 -13.29
N ILE A 28 -5.66 5.47 -12.05
CA ILE A 28 -6.56 4.36 -11.67
C ILE A 28 -8.02 4.77 -11.89
N ALA A 29 -8.39 5.98 -11.51
CA ALA A 29 -9.73 6.50 -11.73
C ALA A 29 -10.13 6.52 -13.21
N GLU A 30 -9.23 7.02 -14.06
CA GLU A 30 -9.47 7.17 -15.49
C GLU A 30 -9.45 5.85 -16.28
N ASN A 31 -8.69 4.84 -15.84
CA ASN A 31 -8.49 3.62 -16.63
C ASN A 31 -9.16 2.37 -16.05
N PHE A 32 -9.55 2.38 -14.76
CA PHE A 32 -10.10 1.20 -14.09
C PHE A 32 -11.49 1.42 -13.50
N LEU A 33 -11.87 2.67 -13.17
CA LEU A 33 -13.17 2.94 -12.58
C LEU A 33 -14.15 3.50 -13.63
N GLN A 34 -15.41 3.13 -13.51
CA GLN A 34 -16.50 3.72 -14.27
C GLN A 34 -17.06 4.92 -13.51
N ASP A 35 -17.45 5.97 -14.25
CA ASP A 35 -18.08 7.19 -13.71
C ASP A 35 -17.28 7.83 -12.55
N ALA A 36 -15.96 7.82 -12.66
CA ALA A 36 -15.08 8.35 -11.63
C ALA A 36 -15.18 9.87 -11.51
N VAL A 37 -15.43 10.37 -10.29
CA VAL A 37 -15.54 11.79 -9.96
C VAL A 37 -14.45 12.18 -8.97
N LEU A 38 -13.78 13.31 -9.20
CA LEU A 38 -12.85 13.91 -8.24
C LEU A 38 -13.61 14.45 -7.04
N VAL A 39 -13.32 13.97 -5.84
CA VAL A 39 -14.00 14.34 -4.59
C VAL A 39 -13.08 15.03 -3.59
N ASN A 40 -11.77 15.00 -3.79
CA ASN A 40 -10.79 15.74 -3.00
C ASN A 40 -9.57 16.14 -3.84
N GLU A 41 -9.10 17.37 -3.63
CA GLU A 41 -7.85 17.90 -4.19
C GLU A 41 -7.01 18.68 -3.18
N VAL A 42 -7.41 18.70 -1.90
CA VAL A 42 -6.68 19.39 -0.84
C VAL A 42 -5.25 18.88 -0.78
N ARG A 43 -4.26 19.77 -0.78
CA ARG A 43 -2.82 19.47 -0.78
C ARG A 43 -2.37 18.57 -1.93
N ASN A 44 -3.13 18.57 -3.02
CA ASN A 44 -2.95 17.67 -4.16
C ASN A 44 -3.07 16.16 -3.81
N ALA A 45 -3.66 15.82 -2.68
CA ALA A 45 -4.02 14.45 -2.35
C ALA A 45 -5.31 14.08 -3.09
N LEU A 46 -5.20 13.88 -4.40
CA LEU A 46 -6.32 13.62 -5.30
C LEU A 46 -7.08 12.38 -4.84
N CYS A 47 -8.40 12.52 -4.64
CA CYS A 47 -9.29 11.41 -4.35
C CYS A 47 -10.40 11.35 -5.37
N TYR A 48 -10.58 10.19 -5.97
CA TYR A 48 -11.64 9.91 -6.92
C TYR A 48 -12.55 8.81 -6.39
N THR A 49 -13.83 8.90 -6.66
CA THR A 49 -14.81 7.85 -6.38
C THR A 49 -15.50 7.46 -7.66
N GLY A 50 -15.54 6.16 -7.94
CA GLY A 50 -16.20 5.58 -9.10
C GLY A 50 -16.72 4.18 -8.80
N THR A 51 -16.93 3.39 -9.84
CA THR A 51 -17.47 2.03 -9.74
C THR A 51 -16.53 1.04 -10.42
N TYR A 52 -16.24 -0.07 -9.76
CA TYR A 52 -15.52 -1.22 -10.32
C TYR A 52 -16.38 -2.47 -10.18
N LYS A 53 -16.73 -3.12 -11.31
CA LYS A 53 -17.62 -4.30 -11.35
C LYS A 53 -18.91 -4.13 -10.51
N GLY A 54 -19.53 -2.95 -10.57
CA GLY A 54 -20.76 -2.64 -9.84
C GLY A 54 -20.61 -2.28 -8.37
N LYS A 55 -19.40 -2.29 -7.81
CA LYS A 55 -19.11 -1.89 -6.42
C LYS A 55 -18.47 -0.48 -6.42
N ARG A 56 -18.90 0.39 -5.51
CA ARG A 56 -18.26 1.70 -5.34
C ARG A 56 -16.87 1.54 -4.73
N VAL A 57 -15.89 2.21 -5.30
CA VAL A 57 -14.50 2.24 -4.83
C VAL A 57 -13.98 3.67 -4.91
N SER A 58 -13.23 4.10 -3.91
CA SER A 58 -12.46 5.33 -3.97
C SER A 58 -10.97 5.03 -4.12
N VAL A 59 -10.26 5.94 -4.77
CA VAL A 59 -8.80 5.88 -4.92
C VAL A 59 -8.24 7.23 -4.50
N MET A 60 -7.32 7.24 -3.54
CA MET A 60 -6.78 8.48 -2.97
C MET A 60 -5.25 8.44 -2.85
N GLY A 61 -4.58 9.49 -3.28
CA GLY A 61 -3.14 9.67 -3.07
C GLY A 61 -2.82 9.83 -1.58
N SER A 62 -2.00 8.94 -1.02
CA SER A 62 -1.62 8.97 0.40
C SER A 62 -0.33 9.76 0.70
N GLY A 63 0.41 10.17 -0.34
CA GLY A 63 1.79 10.63 -0.18
C GLY A 63 2.74 9.50 0.17
N MET A 64 3.94 9.84 0.62
CA MET A 64 4.99 8.90 1.02
C MET A 64 5.26 8.99 2.51
N GLY A 65 5.58 7.84 3.10
CA GLY A 65 6.02 7.71 4.48
C GLY A 65 4.89 7.60 5.50
N VAL A 66 5.24 7.03 6.65
CA VAL A 66 4.35 6.76 7.77
C VAL A 66 3.53 7.98 8.20
N PRO A 67 4.11 9.17 8.41
CA PRO A 67 3.33 10.33 8.87
C PRO A 67 2.23 10.72 7.88
N SER A 68 2.51 10.64 6.58
CA SER A 68 1.56 11.04 5.54
C SER A 68 0.37 10.09 5.51
N ILE A 69 0.62 8.77 5.39
CA ILE A 69 -0.49 7.80 5.31
C ILE A 69 -1.34 7.79 6.59
N MET A 70 -0.74 8.01 7.76
CA MET A 70 -1.48 8.08 9.03
C MET A 70 -2.49 9.23 9.06
N ILE A 71 -2.16 10.39 8.48
CA ILE A 71 -3.09 11.52 8.40
C ILE A 71 -4.32 11.10 7.59
N TYR A 72 -4.13 10.65 6.35
CA TYR A 72 -5.23 10.32 5.46
C TYR A 72 -6.02 9.10 5.92
N ALA A 73 -5.36 8.03 6.35
CA ALA A 73 -6.05 6.86 6.88
C ALA A 73 -6.89 7.18 8.13
N THR A 74 -6.38 8.04 9.04
CA THR A 74 -7.14 8.49 10.20
C THR A 74 -8.40 9.23 9.79
N GLU A 75 -8.31 10.19 8.89
CA GLU A 75 -9.46 10.95 8.44
C GLU A 75 -10.47 10.09 7.68
N LEU A 76 -10.00 9.19 6.81
CA LEU A 76 -10.84 8.23 6.10
C LEU A 76 -11.62 7.31 7.05
N CYS A 77 -10.96 6.74 8.05
CA CYS A 77 -11.60 5.87 9.03
C CYS A 77 -12.57 6.63 9.94
N LYS A 78 -12.13 7.78 10.50
CA LYS A 78 -12.83 8.49 11.52
C LYS A 78 -13.98 9.35 11.00
N GLU A 79 -13.75 10.09 9.91
CA GLU A 79 -14.69 11.10 9.40
C GLU A 79 -15.58 10.54 8.27
N TYR A 80 -15.04 9.62 7.44
CA TYR A 80 -15.75 9.08 6.28
C TYR A 80 -16.20 7.62 6.46
N ASN A 81 -15.92 7.03 7.63
CA ASN A 81 -16.33 5.65 7.98
C ASN A 81 -15.88 4.60 6.95
N VAL A 82 -14.71 4.78 6.35
CA VAL A 82 -14.11 3.79 5.44
C VAL A 82 -13.89 2.49 6.21
N GLN A 83 -14.22 1.35 5.60
CA GLN A 83 -14.15 0.03 6.22
C GLN A 83 -12.92 -0.77 5.76
N LYS A 84 -12.57 -0.64 4.47
CA LYS A 84 -11.45 -1.37 3.85
C LYS A 84 -10.45 -0.40 3.22
N LEU A 85 -9.17 -0.53 3.55
CA LEU A 85 -8.09 0.27 2.99
C LEU A 85 -7.02 -0.65 2.41
N ILE A 86 -6.69 -0.49 1.12
CA ILE A 86 -5.58 -1.21 0.52
C ILE A 86 -4.54 -0.22 -0.01
N ARG A 87 -3.35 -0.24 0.60
CA ARG A 87 -2.16 0.44 0.11
C ARG A 87 -1.63 -0.28 -1.12
N ILE A 88 -1.40 0.46 -2.19
CA ILE A 88 -0.77 -0.04 -3.42
C ILE A 88 0.44 0.81 -3.76
N GLY A 89 1.61 0.20 -3.70
CA GLY A 89 2.86 0.93 -3.80
C GLY A 89 3.90 0.28 -4.69
N THR A 90 5.12 0.80 -4.56
CA THR A 90 6.33 0.19 -5.08
C THR A 90 7.28 -0.04 -3.92
N GLY A 91 8.14 -1.04 -4.05
CA GLY A 91 9.10 -1.38 -3.00
C GLY A 91 10.24 -2.24 -3.54
N SER A 92 11.08 -2.68 -2.62
CA SER A 92 12.24 -3.51 -2.93
C SER A 92 12.06 -4.94 -2.44
N SER A 93 12.67 -5.91 -3.13
CA SER A 93 12.74 -7.31 -2.71
C SER A 93 14.00 -7.58 -1.90
N PHE A 94 13.84 -8.35 -0.80
CA PHE A 94 14.92 -8.87 0.04
C PHE A 94 15.00 -10.41 -0.03
N CYS A 95 14.40 -11.02 -1.03
CA CYS A 95 14.45 -12.47 -1.22
C CYS A 95 14.58 -12.82 -2.71
N ASN A 96 15.11 -14.03 -2.97
CA ASN A 96 15.35 -14.49 -4.36
C ASN A 96 14.07 -14.90 -5.10
N ASP A 97 12.97 -15.12 -4.40
CA ASP A 97 11.71 -15.61 -4.98
C ASP A 97 10.82 -14.47 -5.51
N LEU A 98 11.14 -13.23 -5.17
CA LEU A 98 10.45 -12.03 -5.70
C LEU A 98 11.38 -11.29 -6.65
N LYS A 99 10.97 -11.21 -7.90
CA LYS A 99 11.67 -10.51 -8.97
C LYS A 99 11.04 -9.14 -9.21
N GLN A 100 11.73 -8.33 -10.01
CA GLN A 100 11.11 -7.10 -10.52
C GLN A 100 9.76 -7.42 -11.17
N LEU A 101 8.77 -6.58 -10.91
CA LEU A 101 7.36 -6.67 -11.33
C LEU A 101 6.50 -7.67 -10.56
N ASP A 102 7.07 -8.57 -9.78
CA ASP A 102 6.30 -9.39 -8.84
C ASP A 102 5.69 -8.54 -7.73
N ILE A 103 4.71 -9.08 -7.03
CA ILE A 103 3.97 -8.37 -5.99
C ILE A 103 4.27 -8.95 -4.61
N ALA A 104 4.73 -8.13 -3.69
CA ALA A 104 4.80 -8.45 -2.28
C ALA A 104 3.47 -8.11 -1.59
N ILE A 105 2.94 -9.04 -0.80
CA ILE A 105 1.77 -8.85 0.06
C ILE A 105 2.28 -8.87 1.51
N SER A 106 2.17 -7.72 2.19
CA SER A 106 2.65 -7.53 3.55
C SER A 106 1.62 -8.05 4.55
N GLN A 107 1.83 -9.26 5.11
CA GLN A 107 0.96 -9.78 6.17
C GLN A 107 1.23 -9.14 7.53
N ALA A 108 2.46 -8.71 7.76
CA ALA A 108 2.92 -7.97 8.92
C ALA A 108 4.11 -7.13 8.51
N THR A 109 4.42 -6.09 9.27
CA THR A 109 5.59 -5.28 8.97
C THR A 109 6.39 -4.94 10.23
N SER A 110 7.69 -5.19 10.18
CA SER A 110 8.65 -4.54 11.07
C SER A 110 8.76 -3.07 10.68
N HIS A 111 9.25 -2.20 11.53
CA HIS A 111 9.43 -0.78 11.17
C HIS A 111 10.57 -0.12 11.92
N THR A 112 11.16 0.90 11.29
CA THR A 112 12.15 1.79 11.91
C THR A 112 11.53 3.05 12.51
N SER A 113 10.21 3.23 12.32
CA SER A 113 9.49 4.40 12.80
C SER A 113 9.22 4.36 14.29
N GLY A 114 9.38 5.50 14.97
CA GLY A 114 9.01 5.67 16.37
C GLY A 114 7.52 5.86 16.66
N ILE A 115 6.63 5.69 15.66
CA ILE A 115 5.19 6.02 15.77
C ILE A 115 4.46 5.33 16.92
N ASN A 116 4.86 4.12 17.25
CA ASN A 116 4.21 3.30 18.27
C ASN A 116 4.82 3.46 19.66
N GLU A 117 6.01 4.01 19.78
CA GLU A 117 6.75 4.17 21.05
C GLU A 117 6.03 5.10 22.03
N TYR A 118 5.36 6.14 21.54
CA TYR A 118 4.59 7.06 22.36
C TYR A 118 3.21 6.54 22.77
N THR A 119 2.71 5.53 22.07
CA THR A 119 1.35 5.01 22.28
C THR A 119 1.36 3.78 23.19
N PHE A 120 2.35 2.91 23.04
CA PHE A 120 2.39 1.61 23.71
C PHE A 120 3.58 1.53 24.68
N LYS A 121 3.37 0.87 25.84
CA LYS A 121 4.43 0.51 26.79
C LYS A 121 5.16 -0.78 26.42
N GLY A 122 5.07 -1.21 25.18
CA GLY A 122 5.68 -2.42 24.62
C GLY A 122 5.81 -2.30 23.13
N THR A 123 6.29 -3.36 22.48
CA THR A 123 6.40 -3.41 21.02
C THR A 123 5.05 -3.77 20.40
N TYR A 124 4.49 -2.86 19.62
CA TYR A 124 3.31 -3.14 18.81
C TYR A 124 3.73 -3.76 17.47
N ALA A 125 3.06 -4.83 17.06
CA ALA A 125 3.30 -5.52 15.80
C ALA A 125 2.21 -5.13 14.77
N PRO A 126 2.48 -4.21 13.83
CA PRO A 126 1.52 -3.85 12.81
C PRO A 126 1.25 -5.02 11.86
N THR A 127 0.00 -5.45 11.77
CA THR A 127 -0.43 -6.59 10.95
C THR A 127 -1.57 -6.21 10.02
N ALA A 128 -1.59 -6.84 8.85
CA ALA A 128 -2.70 -6.74 7.92
C ALA A 128 -3.94 -7.49 8.45
N ASP A 129 -5.08 -7.14 7.91
CA ASP A 129 -6.30 -7.94 8.07
C ASP A 129 -6.15 -9.28 7.35
N PHE A 130 -6.45 -10.38 8.06
CA PHE A 130 -6.26 -11.74 7.54
C PHE A 130 -7.15 -12.03 6.33
N ASP A 131 -8.40 -11.59 6.34
CA ASP A 131 -9.34 -11.87 5.25
C ASP A 131 -8.90 -11.15 3.96
N LEU A 132 -8.38 -9.92 4.07
CA LEU A 132 -7.79 -9.23 2.92
C LEU A 132 -6.53 -9.90 2.40
N VAL A 133 -5.65 -10.41 3.27
CA VAL A 133 -4.44 -11.17 2.86
C VAL A 133 -4.86 -12.44 2.13
N HIS A 134 -5.77 -13.21 2.72
CA HIS A 134 -6.28 -14.47 2.17
C HIS A 134 -6.91 -14.24 0.79
N THR A 135 -7.80 -13.24 0.69
CA THR A 135 -8.46 -12.88 -0.57
C THR A 135 -7.44 -12.46 -1.63
N ALA A 136 -6.51 -11.58 -1.29
CA ALA A 136 -5.47 -11.13 -2.22
C ALA A 136 -4.63 -12.30 -2.75
N TYR A 137 -4.21 -13.22 -1.88
CA TYR A 137 -3.45 -14.40 -2.28
C TYR A 137 -4.22 -15.29 -3.27
N HIS A 138 -5.49 -15.57 -2.98
CA HIS A 138 -6.31 -16.40 -3.87
C HIS A 138 -6.64 -15.72 -5.20
N LYS A 139 -6.94 -14.41 -5.19
CA LYS A 139 -7.12 -13.62 -6.42
C LYS A 139 -5.85 -13.59 -7.27
N ALA A 140 -4.68 -13.44 -6.66
CA ALA A 140 -3.41 -13.48 -7.38
C ALA A 140 -3.21 -14.83 -8.10
N LYS A 141 -3.56 -15.95 -7.48
CA LYS A 141 -3.52 -17.27 -8.13
C LYS A 141 -4.48 -17.37 -9.31
N GLN A 142 -5.71 -16.86 -9.16
CA GLN A 142 -6.69 -16.83 -10.25
C GLN A 142 -6.23 -15.97 -11.44
N LEU A 143 -5.54 -14.88 -11.16
CA LEU A 143 -4.97 -13.96 -12.15
C LEU A 143 -3.62 -14.42 -12.72
N ASN A 144 -3.07 -15.56 -12.25
CA ASN A 144 -1.73 -16.06 -12.59
C ASN A 144 -0.60 -15.04 -12.33
N LEU A 145 -0.73 -14.25 -11.25
CA LEU A 145 0.28 -13.30 -10.83
C LEU A 145 1.28 -13.97 -9.89
N ASN A 146 2.55 -13.59 -10.02
CA ASN A 146 3.57 -14.04 -9.07
C ASN A 146 3.53 -13.13 -7.84
N VAL A 147 3.17 -13.72 -6.69
CA VAL A 147 3.05 -13.00 -5.43
C VAL A 147 3.74 -13.76 -4.31
N LYS A 148 4.27 -13.02 -3.36
CA LYS A 148 4.76 -13.59 -2.09
C LYS A 148 4.12 -12.86 -0.91
N VAL A 149 3.56 -13.64 0.01
CA VAL A 149 3.04 -13.14 1.30
C VAL A 149 4.13 -13.31 2.35
N GLY A 150 4.37 -12.30 3.15
CA GLY A 150 5.37 -12.39 4.21
C GLY A 150 5.50 -11.14 5.06
N ASN A 151 6.43 -11.19 6.02
CA ASN A 151 6.81 -10.03 6.79
C ASN A 151 7.62 -9.06 5.92
N THR A 152 7.32 -7.77 6.03
CA THR A 152 8.05 -6.69 5.35
C THR A 152 8.72 -5.77 6.36
N ILE A 153 9.50 -4.82 5.90
CA ILE A 153 10.02 -3.72 6.71
C ILE A 153 9.52 -2.38 6.18
N CYS A 154 9.00 -1.55 7.07
CA CYS A 154 8.57 -0.20 6.79
C CYS A 154 9.63 0.78 7.27
N TYR A 155 10.26 1.50 6.35
CA TYR A 155 11.32 2.44 6.63
C TYR A 155 10.84 3.89 6.68
N ASP A 156 11.44 4.71 7.55
CA ASP A 156 11.27 6.17 7.54
C ASP A 156 12.25 6.87 6.59
N GLN A 157 13.34 6.20 6.20
CA GLN A 157 14.36 6.72 5.29
C GLN A 157 14.56 5.82 4.09
N LEU A 158 14.46 6.38 2.87
CA LEU A 158 14.79 5.67 1.64
C LEU A 158 16.29 5.61 1.39
N TYR A 159 17.00 6.71 1.61
CA TYR A 159 18.45 6.82 1.40
C TYR A 159 19.18 6.71 2.74
N ARG A 160 19.99 5.66 2.90
CA ARG A 160 20.70 5.33 4.15
C ARG A 160 22.15 4.93 3.82
N ASP A 161 23.03 5.14 4.78
CA ASP A 161 24.46 4.92 4.59
C ASP A 161 24.87 3.44 4.74
N ASP A 162 24.11 2.62 5.48
CA ASP A 162 24.41 1.21 5.86
C ASP A 162 23.47 0.18 5.20
N ASP A 163 22.89 0.48 4.04
CA ASP A 163 21.83 -0.31 3.43
C ASP A 163 22.18 -1.78 3.20
N GLU A 164 23.36 -2.10 2.71
CA GLU A 164 23.69 -3.49 2.32
C GLU A 164 23.72 -4.44 3.53
N PHE A 165 24.32 -4.03 4.63
CA PHE A 165 24.38 -4.86 5.85
C PHE A 165 22.99 -5.07 6.44
N GLU A 166 22.21 -4.01 6.55
CA GLU A 166 20.89 -4.05 7.13
C GLU A 166 19.91 -4.89 6.30
N ILE A 167 19.94 -4.74 4.97
CA ILE A 167 19.09 -5.52 4.04
C ILE A 167 19.39 -7.02 4.17
N LYS A 168 20.67 -7.41 4.19
CA LYS A 168 21.07 -8.80 4.39
C LYS A 168 20.56 -9.33 5.73
N LYS A 169 20.67 -8.52 6.78
CA LYS A 169 20.20 -8.89 8.12
C LYS A 169 18.69 -9.14 8.13
N TRP A 170 17.88 -8.25 7.56
CA TRP A 170 16.45 -8.46 7.45
C TRP A 170 16.10 -9.70 6.61
N ALA A 171 16.80 -9.93 5.51
CA ALA A 171 16.62 -11.10 4.66
C ALA A 171 16.91 -12.41 5.40
N GLU A 172 17.96 -12.48 6.23
CA GLU A 172 18.30 -13.63 7.10
C GLU A 172 17.16 -14.01 8.05
N TYR A 173 16.35 -13.03 8.49
CA TYR A 173 15.19 -13.24 9.35
C TYR A 173 13.87 -13.39 8.58
N GLY A 174 13.94 -13.59 7.26
CA GLY A 174 12.79 -13.90 6.40
C GLY A 174 11.92 -12.70 6.03
N VAL A 175 12.42 -11.46 6.19
CA VAL A 175 11.75 -10.27 5.67
C VAL A 175 11.85 -10.29 4.16
N ILE A 176 10.70 -10.20 3.47
CA ILE A 176 10.62 -10.41 2.02
C ILE A 176 10.87 -9.15 1.20
N GLY A 177 10.76 -7.97 1.80
CA GLY A 177 10.95 -6.69 1.10
C GLY A 177 10.68 -5.48 1.97
N GLY A 178 10.91 -4.29 1.40
CA GLY A 178 10.79 -3.00 2.09
C GLY A 178 9.93 -1.98 1.35
N GLU A 179 9.19 -1.19 2.13
CA GLU A 179 8.38 -0.06 1.70
C GLU A 179 8.32 0.99 2.83
N MET A 180 7.44 1.99 2.78
CA MET A 180 7.51 3.14 3.71
C MET A 180 6.18 3.51 4.39
N GLU A 181 5.09 2.70 4.30
CA GLU A 181 3.76 3.13 4.77
C GLU A 181 2.98 2.08 5.58
N ALA A 182 3.25 0.79 5.41
CA ALA A 182 2.43 -0.29 5.97
C ALA A 182 2.27 -0.19 7.49
N ALA A 183 3.34 0.17 8.22
CA ALA A 183 3.28 0.28 9.68
C ALA A 183 2.26 1.32 10.14
N GLY A 184 2.24 2.48 9.50
CA GLY A 184 1.27 3.54 9.80
C GLY A 184 -0.16 3.15 9.45
N LEU A 185 -0.35 2.56 8.27
CA LEU A 185 -1.67 2.12 7.82
C LEU A 185 -2.28 1.08 8.77
N TYR A 186 -1.52 0.03 9.11
CA TYR A 186 -2.01 -1.05 9.97
C TYR A 186 -2.30 -0.56 11.39
N THR A 187 -1.44 0.31 11.94
CA THR A 187 -1.66 0.92 13.26
C THR A 187 -2.95 1.71 13.30
N VAL A 188 -3.21 2.56 12.30
CA VAL A 188 -4.44 3.35 12.22
C VAL A 188 -5.67 2.47 12.02
N ALA A 189 -5.62 1.53 11.07
CA ALA A 189 -6.75 0.66 10.79
C ALA A 189 -7.15 -0.17 12.03
N SER A 190 -6.17 -0.76 12.73
CA SER A 190 -6.41 -1.50 13.97
C SER A 190 -7.05 -0.63 15.04
N HIS A 191 -6.60 0.63 15.21
CA HIS A 191 -7.17 1.56 16.19
C HIS A 191 -8.66 1.83 15.94
N TYR A 192 -9.07 1.90 14.67
CA TYR A 192 -10.46 2.18 14.30
C TYR A 192 -11.28 0.92 14.01
N GLY A 193 -10.73 -0.29 14.21
CA GLY A 193 -11.41 -1.56 13.90
C GLY A 193 -11.74 -1.71 12.41
N LYS A 194 -10.85 -1.26 11.53
CA LYS A 194 -10.99 -1.32 10.07
C LYS A 194 -10.02 -2.33 9.47
N GLN A 195 -10.36 -2.84 8.30
CA GLN A 195 -9.53 -3.77 7.55
C GLN A 195 -8.48 -3.02 6.73
N ALA A 196 -7.23 -3.47 6.77
CA ALA A 196 -6.17 -2.88 5.96
C ALA A 196 -5.22 -3.93 5.40
N LEU A 197 -4.72 -3.64 4.19
CA LEU A 197 -3.70 -4.42 3.50
C LEU A 197 -2.71 -3.48 2.82
N CYS A 198 -1.44 -3.87 2.78
CA CYS A 198 -0.42 -3.26 1.94
C CYS A 198 0.12 -4.29 0.96
N MET A 199 0.14 -3.93 -0.31
CA MET A 199 0.84 -4.65 -1.37
C MET A 199 1.67 -3.69 -2.20
N PHE A 200 2.76 -4.19 -2.76
CA PHE A 200 3.63 -3.36 -3.58
C PHE A 200 4.31 -4.17 -4.68
N THR A 201 4.46 -3.55 -5.84
CA THR A 201 5.22 -4.09 -6.96
C THR A 201 6.71 -3.91 -6.69
N ILE A 202 7.49 -4.97 -6.91
CA ILE A 202 8.94 -4.93 -6.78
C ILE A 202 9.54 -4.12 -7.93
N VAL A 203 10.26 -3.07 -7.59
CA VAL A 203 10.98 -2.23 -8.56
C VAL A 203 12.49 -2.40 -8.49
N VAL A 204 13.01 -2.94 -7.36
CA VAL A 204 14.43 -3.21 -7.14
C VAL A 204 14.61 -4.53 -6.39
N GLU A 205 15.58 -5.35 -6.81
CA GLU A 205 16.01 -6.58 -6.13
C GLU A 205 17.31 -6.29 -5.36
N LEU A 206 17.20 -5.87 -4.09
CA LEU A 206 18.36 -5.33 -3.35
C LEU A 206 19.40 -6.38 -2.92
N LEU A 207 19.07 -7.66 -2.90
CA LEU A 207 20.07 -8.72 -2.69
C LEU A 207 21.00 -8.92 -3.89
N LYS A 208 20.60 -8.45 -5.09
CA LYS A 208 21.39 -8.54 -6.31
C LYS A 208 22.08 -7.24 -6.66
N ASN A 209 21.42 -6.13 -6.40
CA ASN A 209 21.87 -4.77 -6.73
C ASN A 209 21.62 -3.87 -5.52
N SER A 210 22.65 -3.47 -4.84
CA SER A 210 22.56 -2.57 -3.68
C SER A 210 22.08 -1.14 -4.02
N ASP A 211 21.99 -0.80 -5.31
CA ASP A 211 21.57 0.54 -5.75
C ASP A 211 20.06 0.57 -6.01
N VAL A 212 19.33 1.27 -5.16
CA VAL A 212 17.88 1.52 -5.27
C VAL A 212 17.45 2.23 -6.56
N THR A 213 18.41 2.82 -7.29
CA THR A 213 18.17 3.51 -8.56
C THR A 213 18.37 2.64 -9.79
N SER A 214 18.94 1.44 -9.65
CA SER A 214 19.32 0.54 -10.74
C SER A 214 18.17 -0.33 -11.28
N GLY A 215 17.04 0.28 -11.63
CA GLY A 215 15.94 -0.42 -12.29
C GLY A 215 16.23 -0.69 -13.77
N SER A 216 16.40 -1.97 -14.15
CA SER A 216 16.63 -2.38 -15.56
C SER A 216 15.34 -2.58 -16.37
N VAL A 217 14.16 -2.27 -15.81
CA VAL A 217 12.86 -2.49 -16.46
C VAL A 217 12.46 -1.31 -17.31
N SER A 218 11.96 -1.58 -18.52
CA SER A 218 11.42 -0.54 -19.39
C SER A 218 10.18 0.15 -18.76
N THR A 219 9.87 1.37 -19.24
CA THR A 219 8.66 2.09 -18.79
C THR A 219 7.39 1.26 -19.01
N GLU A 220 7.25 0.60 -20.17
CA GLU A 220 6.11 -0.28 -20.47
C GLU A 220 5.99 -1.47 -19.51
N GLN A 221 7.13 -2.12 -19.17
CA GLN A 221 7.13 -3.23 -18.23
C GLN A 221 6.74 -2.76 -16.83
N ARG A 222 7.23 -1.58 -16.40
CA ARG A 222 6.86 -0.98 -15.12
C ARG A 222 5.35 -0.68 -15.05
N GLU A 223 4.78 -0.09 -16.10
CA GLU A 223 3.35 0.18 -16.19
C GLU A 223 2.54 -1.12 -16.11
N ARG A 224 2.97 -2.18 -16.80
CA ARG A 224 2.31 -3.49 -16.74
C ARG A 224 2.31 -4.06 -15.33
N GLY A 225 3.45 -4.12 -14.64
CA GLY A 225 3.53 -4.63 -13.27
C GLY A 225 2.71 -3.81 -12.27
N LEU A 226 2.60 -2.49 -12.49
CA LEU A 226 1.71 -1.65 -11.70
C LEU A 226 0.23 -1.94 -11.99
N ASN A 227 -0.15 -2.19 -13.24
CA ASN A 227 -1.52 -2.52 -13.62
C ASN A 227 -1.95 -3.89 -13.08
N ASP A 228 -1.04 -4.86 -13.03
CA ASP A 228 -1.28 -6.18 -12.42
C ASP A 228 -1.58 -6.02 -10.91
N MET A 229 -0.81 -5.22 -10.19
CA MET A 229 -1.05 -4.92 -8.77
C MET A 229 -2.36 -4.13 -8.57
N ILE A 230 -2.64 -3.14 -9.41
CA ILE A 230 -3.89 -2.37 -9.35
C ILE A 230 -5.10 -3.28 -9.55
N THR A 231 -5.04 -4.17 -10.55
CA THR A 231 -6.08 -5.16 -10.81
C THR A 231 -6.27 -6.09 -9.61
N LEU A 232 -5.18 -6.63 -9.07
CA LEU A 232 -5.23 -7.48 -7.87
C LEU A 232 -5.88 -6.75 -6.68
N ALA A 233 -5.50 -5.50 -6.45
CA ALA A 233 -6.06 -4.71 -5.36
C ALA A 233 -7.55 -4.42 -5.53
N LEU A 234 -7.99 -4.09 -6.75
CA LEU A 234 -9.40 -3.88 -7.08
C LEU A 234 -10.22 -5.16 -6.90
N GLU A 235 -9.74 -6.30 -7.41
CA GLU A 235 -10.40 -7.60 -7.23
C GLU A 235 -10.48 -8.01 -5.74
N THR A 236 -9.47 -7.63 -4.94
CA THR A 236 -9.43 -7.92 -3.51
C THR A 236 -10.41 -7.05 -2.73
N ILE A 237 -10.42 -5.74 -3.00
CA ILE A 237 -11.16 -4.79 -2.15
C ILE A 237 -12.67 -4.88 -2.34
N ILE A 238 -13.14 -5.36 -3.50
CA ILE A 238 -14.57 -5.51 -3.80
C ILE A 238 -15.19 -6.81 -3.26
N GLU A 239 -14.39 -7.77 -2.81
CA GLU A 239 -14.91 -8.96 -2.14
C GLU A 239 -15.50 -8.61 -0.77
N ASP A 240 -16.64 -9.24 -0.44
CA ASP A 240 -17.39 -8.98 0.79
C ASP A 240 -16.94 -9.90 1.94
#